data_cb2aa7ecdbbb1b50517faa57f8e0b4c0
#
_entry.id   cb2aa7ecdbbb1b50517faa57f8e0b4c0
#
_cell.length_a   1.000
_cell.length_b   1.000
_cell.length_c   1.000
_cell.angle_alpha   90.00
_cell.angle_beta   90.00
_cell.angle_gamma   90.00
#
_symmetry.space_group_name_H-M   'P 1'
#
loop_
_entity.id
_entity.type
_entity.pdbx_description
1 polymer ?
#
loop_
_entity_poly.entity_id
_entity_poly.type
_entity_poly.pdbx_seq_one_letter_code
_entity_poly.pdbx_strand_id
1 'polypeptide(L)'
;MSRKILTRLTAAHPLAQTIVPAVASFPGAPSPSASFDWRQRAIDYDSFVYDWSQPGRFPTIAWDHTHYNMRDDTYKMPSYYGDSRLDADGTQEALGQIASVVGATLVGIDKSNQDGINYVDMLRTFYWPSLGIAHNEPTVQTSLGQADLHGGHSYWYTTAANVLYYMLGAQYPNATNMTEMLRSIADKFYDQVVALGGASANFDGQGFNFSTRTKNAGNRNEGGDGAAGTAAIELWAYAKFGDAKYLQAAKWSMDYLERSNSSLFYEILPQMAPYLAARMNAQFGTDYDVRKYFDWILGGSAVRPGWGTILQRWGSYDTYGLIGSQTDGGGYAFAMNTFSAPLFAATAKYDPRFADTVGRWMSNIHNAARFYYPDQMPGGNQRYGASYINDPAHVIPYEGLRATENGHTPNATGDPSAYGQQWGLNREVTTDLGLYGGSWVGFLGGSVSSTNVPNILRTDLNALDFYATSSHPTYLYYNPTSGPIGVEVTLTGASDLYDEVTDQVLLENVSGTQTVTIPPGSTILVIVPANGTV
;
A
#
# COMPACT_ATOMS: atom_id res chain seq x y z
N MET A 1 -14.68 -16.42 -16.82
CA MET A 1 -14.33 -16.36 -18.26
C MET A 1 -14.22 -17.77 -18.78
N SER A 2 -15.10 -18.16 -19.68
CA SER A 2 -15.21 -19.53 -20.19
C SER A 2 -14.16 -19.82 -21.27
N ARG A 3 -13.80 -21.08 -21.48
CA ARG A 3 -12.92 -21.67 -22.53
C ARG A 3 -12.76 -20.92 -23.87
N LYS A 4 -13.41 -19.78 -24.05
CA LYS A 4 -13.26 -18.90 -25.24
C LYS A 4 -11.89 -18.20 -25.32
N ILE A 5 -11.09 -18.18 -24.27
CA ILE A 5 -9.75 -17.56 -24.30
C ILE A 5 -8.76 -18.52 -24.97
N LEU A 6 -8.84 -19.83 -24.71
CA LEU A 6 -7.97 -20.83 -25.31
C LEU A 6 -8.28 -21.16 -26.78
N THR A 7 -9.40 -20.68 -27.34
CA THR A 7 -9.78 -20.95 -28.76
C THR A 7 -9.51 -19.79 -29.71
N ARG A 8 -8.89 -18.69 -29.28
CA ARG A 8 -8.45 -17.59 -30.14
C ARG A 8 -7.00 -17.75 -30.67
N LEU A 9 -6.61 -18.97 -31.04
CA LEU A 9 -5.32 -19.25 -31.68
C LEU A 9 -5.33 -18.90 -33.17
N THR A 10 -5.49 -17.62 -33.52
CA THR A 10 -5.14 -17.14 -34.85
C THR A 10 -4.44 -15.80 -34.70
N ALA A 11 -3.11 -15.82 -34.83
CA ALA A 11 -2.22 -14.67 -34.89
C ALA A 11 -2.38 -13.69 -33.69
N ALA A 12 -1.93 -14.15 -32.52
CA ALA A 12 -1.77 -13.26 -31.37
C ALA A 12 -0.79 -12.14 -31.73
N HIS A 13 -1.25 -10.90 -31.68
CA HIS A 13 -0.37 -9.75 -31.72
C HIS A 13 -0.08 -9.36 -30.27
N PRO A 14 1.20 -9.27 -29.86
CA PRO A 14 1.55 -8.75 -28.55
C PRO A 14 0.85 -7.43 -28.29
N LEU A 15 0.27 -7.26 -27.11
CA LEU A 15 -0.33 -5.99 -26.73
C LEU A 15 0.75 -4.90 -26.71
N ALA A 16 0.51 -3.83 -27.47
CA ALA A 16 1.39 -2.68 -27.45
C ALA A 16 1.46 -2.11 -26.03
N GLN A 17 2.66 -2.09 -25.47
CA GLN A 17 2.88 -1.60 -24.11
C GLN A 17 2.82 -0.08 -24.05
N THR A 18 2.19 0.43 -23.01
CA THR A 18 2.18 1.84 -22.66
C THR A 18 3.18 2.05 -21.53
N ILE A 19 4.36 2.57 -21.84
CA ILE A 19 5.32 2.99 -20.82
C ILE A 19 5.07 4.46 -20.53
N VAL A 20 4.71 4.76 -19.27
CA VAL A 20 4.59 6.15 -18.84
C VAL A 20 5.96 6.83 -18.90
N PRO A 21 6.11 8.03 -19.53
CA PRO A 21 7.41 8.63 -19.83
C PRO A 21 8.34 8.77 -18.62
N ALA A 22 7.81 9.07 -17.45
CA ALA A 22 8.61 9.17 -16.24
C ALA A 22 9.25 7.80 -15.87
N VAL A 23 8.48 6.69 -15.97
CA VAL A 23 8.98 5.34 -15.72
C VAL A 23 9.98 4.90 -16.79
N ALA A 24 9.81 5.38 -18.03
CA ALA A 24 10.79 5.12 -19.11
C ALA A 24 12.19 5.66 -18.76
N SER A 25 12.29 6.70 -17.91
CA SER A 25 13.56 7.27 -17.46
C SER A 25 14.24 6.46 -16.34
N PHE A 26 13.53 5.53 -15.68
CA PHE A 26 14.10 4.72 -14.61
C PHE A 26 15.17 3.75 -15.15
N PRO A 27 16.18 3.38 -14.35
CA PRO A 27 17.07 2.28 -14.70
C PRO A 27 16.26 1.02 -15.05
N GLY A 28 16.65 0.35 -16.14
CA GLY A 28 16.07 -0.96 -16.47
C GLY A 28 16.44 -1.98 -15.40
N ALA A 29 17.72 -1.99 -15.00
CA ALA A 29 18.23 -2.79 -13.89
C ALA A 29 18.88 -1.84 -12.86
N PRO A 30 18.19 -1.50 -11.76
CA PRO A 30 18.73 -0.60 -10.76
C PRO A 30 19.94 -1.21 -10.04
N SER A 31 20.89 -0.38 -9.61
CA SER A 31 22.14 -0.81 -8.99
C SER A 31 22.32 -0.19 -7.59
N PRO A 32 22.97 -0.90 -6.67
CA PRO A 32 23.30 -2.32 -6.76
C PRO A 32 22.04 -3.18 -6.66
N SER A 33 21.86 -4.08 -7.58
CA SER A 33 20.79 -5.07 -7.48
C SER A 33 21.20 -6.13 -6.50
N ALA A 34 20.89 -5.95 -5.24
CA ALA A 34 20.94 -7.06 -4.31
C ALA A 34 19.60 -7.81 -4.37
N SER A 35 19.62 -9.13 -4.28
CA SER A 35 18.45 -9.90 -3.93
C SER A 35 18.09 -9.56 -2.49
N PHE A 36 17.21 -8.59 -2.29
CA PHE A 36 16.71 -8.24 -0.97
C PHE A 36 15.41 -9.00 -0.74
N ASP A 37 15.36 -9.78 0.33
CA ASP A 37 14.17 -10.55 0.66
C ASP A 37 13.18 -9.73 1.46
N TRP A 38 12.27 -9.08 0.76
CA TRP A 38 11.21 -8.26 1.37
C TRP A 38 10.24 -9.07 2.22
N ARG A 39 9.98 -10.33 1.83
CA ARG A 39 9.12 -11.21 2.63
C ARG A 39 9.76 -11.50 3.98
N GLN A 40 11.05 -11.88 3.98
CA GLN A 40 11.77 -12.11 5.23
C GLN A 40 11.86 -10.83 6.06
N ARG A 41 12.14 -9.68 5.43
CA ARG A 41 12.17 -8.39 6.14
C ARG A 41 10.84 -8.06 6.83
N ALA A 42 9.71 -8.36 6.21
CA ALA A 42 8.39 -8.17 6.80
C ALA A 42 8.12 -9.14 7.95
N ILE A 43 8.59 -10.40 7.84
CA ILE A 43 8.52 -11.39 8.93
C ILE A 43 9.39 -10.94 10.11
N ASP A 44 10.61 -10.48 9.84
CA ASP A 44 11.53 -9.98 10.87
C ASP A 44 10.97 -8.74 11.57
N TYR A 45 10.34 -7.82 10.81
CA TYR A 45 9.64 -6.66 11.37
C TYR A 45 8.52 -7.09 12.33
N ASP A 46 7.67 -8.05 11.93
CA ASP A 46 6.59 -8.54 12.79
C ASP A 46 7.16 -9.18 14.07
N SER A 47 8.17 -10.03 13.95
CA SER A 47 8.82 -10.68 15.10
C SER A 47 9.43 -9.66 16.06
N PHE A 48 10.01 -8.58 15.52
CA PHE A 48 10.58 -7.51 16.34
C PHE A 48 9.50 -6.68 17.05
N VAL A 49 8.46 -6.25 16.31
CA VAL A 49 7.44 -5.34 16.84
C VAL A 49 6.54 -6.04 17.86
N TYR A 50 6.16 -7.29 17.60
CA TYR A 50 5.22 -8.05 18.44
C TYR A 50 5.92 -8.90 19.53
N ASP A 51 7.19 -8.65 19.80
CA ASP A 51 7.91 -9.24 20.92
C ASP A 51 7.56 -8.55 22.25
N TRP A 52 6.65 -9.15 23.01
CA TRP A 52 6.24 -8.67 24.35
C TRP A 52 7.34 -8.76 25.41
N SER A 53 8.43 -9.44 25.13
CA SER A 53 9.56 -9.60 26.06
C SER A 53 10.64 -8.54 25.89
N GLN A 54 10.46 -7.58 24.96
CA GLN A 54 11.47 -6.55 24.69
C GLN A 54 11.90 -5.83 25.98
N PRO A 55 13.21 -5.82 26.26
CA PRO A 55 13.72 -5.14 27.43
C PRO A 55 13.72 -3.62 27.21
N GLY A 56 13.45 -2.88 28.29
CA GLY A 56 13.66 -1.45 28.29
C GLY A 56 12.39 -0.64 28.52
N ARG A 57 12.59 0.67 28.54
CA ARG A 57 11.55 1.65 28.87
C ARG A 57 10.63 1.96 27.69
N PHE A 58 11.07 1.67 26.49
CA PHE A 58 10.35 2.02 25.25
C PHE A 58 10.06 0.77 24.42
N PRO A 59 9.05 -0.03 24.83
CA PRO A 59 8.66 -1.19 24.04
C PRO A 59 8.02 -0.76 22.72
N THR A 60 8.08 -1.63 21.72
CA THR A 60 7.39 -1.44 20.44
C THR A 60 5.90 -1.76 20.52
N ILE A 61 5.50 -2.49 21.58
CA ILE A 61 4.12 -2.87 21.84
C ILE A 61 3.85 -2.82 23.34
N ALA A 62 2.65 -2.45 23.75
CA ALA A 62 2.22 -2.45 25.13
C ALA A 62 0.73 -2.76 25.24
N TRP A 63 0.29 -3.24 26.41
CA TRP A 63 -1.13 -3.41 26.67
C TRP A 63 -1.85 -2.07 26.81
N ASP A 64 -3.05 -1.99 26.29
CA ASP A 64 -3.97 -0.88 26.48
C ASP A 64 -5.17 -1.36 27.29
N HIS A 65 -5.29 -0.86 28.49
CA HIS A 65 -6.34 -1.17 29.46
C HIS A 65 -7.46 -0.13 29.49
N THR A 66 -7.49 0.79 28.51
CA THR A 66 -8.46 1.91 28.53
C THR A 66 -9.86 1.51 28.07
N HIS A 67 -9.98 0.39 27.36
CA HIS A 67 -11.25 -0.17 26.88
C HIS A 67 -12.11 0.79 26.01
N TYR A 68 -11.49 1.64 25.18
CA TYR A 68 -12.20 2.69 24.40
C TYR A 68 -13.47 2.17 23.70
N ASN A 69 -13.32 1.29 22.70
CA ASN A 69 -14.42 0.72 21.93
C ASN A 69 -14.53 -0.81 22.14
N MET A 70 -13.82 -1.32 23.12
CA MET A 70 -13.72 -2.73 23.47
C MET A 70 -14.12 -2.95 24.91
N ARG A 71 -14.49 -4.19 25.26
CA ARG A 71 -14.73 -4.60 26.67
C ARG A 71 -13.47 -5.13 27.33
N ASP A 72 -12.56 -5.68 26.52
CA ASP A 72 -11.33 -6.33 26.94
C ASP A 72 -10.13 -5.46 26.57
N ASP A 73 -9.02 -5.73 27.20
CA ASP A 73 -7.75 -5.11 26.88
C ASP A 73 -7.39 -5.26 25.40
N THR A 74 -6.76 -4.24 24.86
CA THR A 74 -6.19 -4.22 23.52
C THR A 74 -4.69 -3.99 23.59
N TYR A 75 -4.03 -3.89 22.44
CA TYR A 75 -2.64 -3.48 22.39
C TYR A 75 -2.52 -2.11 21.77
N LYS A 76 -1.42 -1.43 22.09
CA LYS A 76 -1.00 -0.18 21.46
C LYS A 76 0.41 -0.29 20.92
N MET A 77 0.66 0.39 19.81
CA MET A 77 1.93 0.45 19.12
C MET A 77 2.24 1.91 18.83
N PRO A 78 3.42 2.43 19.22
CA PRO A 78 3.74 3.84 18.99
C PRO A 78 4.05 4.11 17.51
N SER A 79 3.71 5.31 17.03
CA SER A 79 4.20 5.77 15.73
C SER A 79 5.70 6.06 15.76
N TYR A 80 6.22 6.54 16.89
CA TYR A 80 7.64 6.85 17.13
C TYR A 80 8.28 5.87 18.11
N TYR A 81 9.46 5.40 17.81
CA TYR A 81 10.23 4.64 18.77
C TYR A 81 10.70 5.54 19.93
N GLY A 82 10.41 5.12 21.14
CA GLY A 82 10.70 5.91 22.34
C GLY A 82 9.65 6.98 22.68
N ASP A 83 8.43 6.85 22.16
CA ASP A 83 7.34 7.73 22.54
C ASP A 83 6.84 7.39 23.97
N SER A 84 7.16 8.27 24.93
CA SER A 84 6.79 8.08 26.34
C SER A 84 5.28 8.11 26.60
N ARG A 85 4.47 8.61 25.65
CA ARG A 85 3.01 8.58 25.78
C ARG A 85 2.42 7.18 25.69
N LEU A 86 3.22 6.20 25.24
CA LEU A 86 2.80 4.80 25.21
C LEU A 86 2.36 4.28 26.60
N ASP A 87 2.95 4.78 27.67
CA ASP A 87 2.60 4.41 29.05
C ASP A 87 1.27 5.02 29.54
N ALA A 88 0.82 6.11 28.89
CA ALA A 88 -0.44 6.77 29.20
C ALA A 88 -1.50 6.42 28.13
N ASP A 89 -1.98 7.42 27.43
CA ASP A 89 -3.01 7.23 26.40
C ASP A 89 -2.44 6.73 25.08
N GLY A 90 -1.12 6.65 24.97
CA GLY A 90 -0.38 6.14 23.82
C GLY A 90 -0.63 6.89 22.51
N THR A 91 0.25 6.68 21.57
CA THR A 91 0.00 7.07 20.18
C THR A 91 -0.53 5.85 19.46
N GLN A 92 -1.83 5.72 19.35
CA GLN A 92 -2.45 4.63 18.64
C GLN A 92 -3.01 5.14 17.33
N GLU A 93 -2.49 4.62 16.22
CA GLU A 93 -2.96 4.96 14.89
C GLU A 93 -3.34 3.71 14.11
N ALA A 94 -4.58 3.68 13.58
CA ALA A 94 -5.04 2.62 12.69
C ALA A 94 -4.10 2.42 11.49
N LEU A 95 -3.54 3.53 10.95
CA LEU A 95 -2.59 3.50 9.85
C LEU A 95 -1.33 2.70 10.14
N GLY A 96 -0.88 2.66 11.38
CA GLY A 96 0.23 1.81 11.81
C GLY A 96 -0.25 0.41 12.19
N GLN A 97 -1.16 0.32 13.16
CA GLN A 97 -1.56 -0.96 13.74
C GLN A 97 -2.31 -1.88 12.77
N ILE A 98 -3.30 -1.37 12.02
CA ILE A 98 -4.02 -2.20 11.05
C ILE A 98 -3.10 -2.57 9.87
N ALA A 99 -2.28 -1.63 9.39
CA ALA A 99 -1.35 -1.91 8.30
C ALA A 99 -0.33 -2.98 8.66
N SER A 100 0.20 -2.99 9.91
CA SER A 100 1.12 -4.03 10.36
C SER A 100 0.47 -5.41 10.38
N VAL A 101 -0.79 -5.53 10.82
CA VAL A 101 -1.53 -6.80 10.85
C VAL A 101 -1.87 -7.27 9.44
N VAL A 102 -2.35 -6.37 8.56
CA VAL A 102 -2.60 -6.69 7.15
C VAL A 102 -1.32 -7.14 6.47
N GLY A 103 -0.21 -6.41 6.66
CA GLY A 103 1.09 -6.72 6.10
C GLY A 103 1.67 -8.05 6.57
N ALA A 104 1.58 -8.35 7.87
CA ALA A 104 2.00 -9.64 8.44
C ALA A 104 1.22 -10.82 7.82
N THR A 105 -0.08 -10.63 7.62
CA THR A 105 -0.93 -11.65 6.98
C THR A 105 -0.55 -11.89 5.52
N LEU A 106 -0.18 -10.83 4.78
CA LEU A 106 0.30 -10.95 3.39
C LEU A 106 1.58 -11.79 3.29
N VAL A 107 2.41 -11.82 4.33
CA VAL A 107 3.61 -12.67 4.39
C VAL A 107 3.38 -14.00 5.09
N GLY A 108 2.13 -14.34 5.43
CA GLY A 108 1.72 -15.66 5.90
C GLY A 108 1.70 -15.82 7.42
N ILE A 109 1.70 -14.75 8.19
CA ILE A 109 1.54 -14.78 9.65
C ILE A 109 0.07 -14.67 10.00
N ASP A 110 -0.46 -15.63 10.76
CA ASP A 110 -1.84 -15.59 11.25
C ASP A 110 -1.93 -14.71 12.50
N LYS A 111 -2.39 -13.47 12.30
CA LYS A 111 -2.56 -12.50 13.39
C LYS A 111 -3.82 -12.72 14.23
N SER A 112 -4.70 -13.64 13.83
CA SER A 112 -5.86 -14.02 14.66
C SER A 112 -5.48 -14.97 15.79
N ASN A 113 -4.28 -15.57 15.73
CA ASN A 113 -3.76 -16.47 16.77
C ASN A 113 -2.23 -16.53 16.76
N GLN A 114 -1.58 -15.40 16.93
CA GLN A 114 -0.12 -15.37 17.08
C GLN A 114 0.23 -15.46 18.56
N ASP A 115 0.93 -16.54 18.94
CA ASP A 115 1.32 -16.82 20.34
C ASP A 115 0.15 -16.80 21.35
N GLY A 116 -1.04 -17.20 20.88
CA GLY A 116 -2.27 -17.21 21.68
C GLY A 116 -2.99 -15.87 21.78
N ILE A 117 -2.52 -14.84 21.07
CA ILE A 117 -3.11 -13.49 21.06
C ILE A 117 -3.85 -13.28 19.73
N ASN A 118 -5.08 -12.78 19.81
CA ASN A 118 -5.89 -12.39 18.65
C ASN A 118 -5.78 -10.89 18.39
N TYR A 119 -4.75 -10.48 17.67
CA TYR A 119 -4.55 -9.07 17.29
C TYR A 119 -5.64 -8.53 16.38
N VAL A 120 -6.22 -9.39 15.55
CA VAL A 120 -7.32 -8.98 14.63
C VAL A 120 -8.54 -8.50 15.41
N ASP A 121 -8.93 -9.23 16.45
CA ASP A 121 -10.09 -8.86 17.26
C ASP A 121 -9.84 -7.54 18.01
N MET A 122 -8.61 -7.32 18.49
CA MET A 122 -8.22 -6.10 19.21
C MET A 122 -8.30 -4.84 18.34
N LEU A 123 -8.15 -4.95 17.01
CA LEU A 123 -8.28 -3.80 16.11
C LEU A 123 -9.69 -3.22 16.02
N ARG A 124 -10.71 -3.89 16.59
CA ARG A 124 -12.05 -3.30 16.76
C ARG A 124 -12.05 -2.04 17.64
N THR A 125 -10.97 -1.80 18.40
CA THR A 125 -10.81 -0.55 19.15
C THR A 125 -10.85 0.70 18.25
N PHE A 126 -10.48 0.56 16.96
CA PHE A 126 -10.54 1.64 15.97
C PHE A 126 -11.93 1.84 15.36
N TYR A 127 -12.85 0.88 15.50
CA TYR A 127 -14.21 1.03 15.00
C TYR A 127 -15.06 1.80 16.02
N TRP A 128 -15.64 2.91 15.59
CA TRP A 128 -16.51 3.77 16.41
C TRP A 128 -17.98 3.45 16.15
N PRO A 129 -18.66 2.67 17.02
CA PRO A 129 -20.06 2.28 16.82
C PRO A 129 -21.00 3.47 16.66
N SER A 130 -20.72 4.60 17.32
CA SER A 130 -21.53 5.83 17.24
C SER A 130 -21.48 6.50 15.88
N LEU A 131 -20.37 6.35 15.15
CA LEU A 131 -20.19 6.86 13.77
C LEU A 131 -20.47 5.80 12.72
N GLY A 132 -20.29 4.52 13.06
CA GLY A 132 -20.44 3.40 12.15
C GLY A 132 -19.28 3.24 11.16
N ILE A 133 -18.10 3.77 11.49
CA ILE A 133 -16.87 3.71 10.69
C ILE A 133 -15.66 3.43 11.57
N ALA A 134 -14.56 2.98 10.96
CA ALA A 134 -13.27 2.98 11.60
C ALA A 134 -12.66 4.39 11.61
N HIS A 135 -11.95 4.71 12.68
CA HIS A 135 -11.26 5.98 12.86
C HIS A 135 -9.75 5.75 13.01
N ASN A 136 -8.93 6.73 12.68
CA ASN A 136 -7.47 6.56 12.83
C ASN A 136 -7.05 6.41 14.30
N GLU A 137 -7.85 6.90 15.22
CA GLU A 137 -7.60 6.83 16.66
C GLU A 137 -8.77 6.15 17.37
N PRO A 138 -8.53 5.39 18.45
CA PRO A 138 -9.60 4.73 19.21
C PRO A 138 -10.44 5.74 20.01
N THR A 139 -9.89 6.91 20.30
CA THR A 139 -10.55 8.02 21.00
C THR A 139 -9.94 9.36 20.61
N VAL A 140 -10.54 10.43 21.19
CA VAL A 140 -10.05 11.81 21.07
C VAL A 140 -8.65 11.94 21.70
N GLN A 141 -7.61 11.94 20.87
CA GLN A 141 -6.24 12.19 21.31
C GLN A 141 -5.82 13.61 20.94
N THR A 142 -6.01 14.54 21.87
CA THR A 142 -5.60 15.94 21.70
C THR A 142 -4.08 16.12 21.69
N SER A 143 -3.32 15.15 22.18
CA SER A 143 -1.87 15.22 22.32
C SER A 143 -1.11 15.18 20.98
N LEU A 144 -1.73 14.70 19.90
CA LEU A 144 -1.13 14.70 18.57
C LEU A 144 -1.25 16.04 17.83
N GLY A 145 -1.89 17.04 18.44
CA GLY A 145 -2.21 18.30 17.77
C GLY A 145 -3.22 18.13 16.63
N GLN A 146 -3.81 16.96 16.54
CA GLN A 146 -4.79 16.56 15.53
C GLN A 146 -6.19 16.52 16.15
N ALA A 147 -6.50 17.53 16.97
CA ALA A 147 -7.84 17.72 17.54
C ALA A 147 -8.98 17.65 16.52
N ASP A 148 -8.60 17.73 15.25
CA ASP A 148 -9.49 17.73 14.10
C ASP A 148 -9.84 16.35 13.58
N LEU A 149 -9.26 15.27 14.09
CA LEU A 149 -9.55 13.92 13.58
C LEU A 149 -10.91 13.40 13.99
N HIS A 150 -11.55 14.13 14.91
CA HIS A 150 -12.87 13.77 15.37
C HIS A 150 -13.93 14.18 14.39
N GLY A 151 -14.58 13.21 13.90
CA GLY A 151 -15.75 13.44 13.11
C GLY A 151 -15.45 13.94 11.69
N GLY A 152 -14.31 13.58 11.11
CA GLY A 152 -14.14 13.72 9.69
C GLY A 152 -13.43 14.96 9.22
N HIS A 153 -12.43 15.33 9.92
CA HIS A 153 -11.69 16.54 9.58
C HIS A 153 -10.60 16.30 8.54
N SER A 154 -10.23 15.03 8.24
CA SER A 154 -9.25 14.67 7.23
C SER A 154 -9.72 13.46 6.42
N TYR A 155 -9.82 13.62 5.11
CA TYR A 155 -10.09 12.48 4.22
C TYR A 155 -8.98 11.44 4.33
N TRP A 156 -7.72 11.87 4.38
CA TRP A 156 -6.58 10.97 4.47
C TRP A 156 -6.75 10.01 5.66
N TYR A 157 -6.77 10.52 6.88
CA TYR A 157 -6.80 9.66 8.06
C TYR A 157 -8.09 8.83 8.17
N THR A 158 -9.24 9.45 7.92
CA THR A 158 -10.52 8.75 8.06
C THR A 158 -10.71 7.70 6.98
N THR A 159 -10.44 8.03 5.72
CA THR A 159 -10.68 7.10 4.61
C THR A 159 -9.66 5.97 4.63
N ALA A 160 -8.38 6.25 4.90
CA ALA A 160 -7.34 5.22 4.94
C ALA A 160 -7.58 4.17 6.04
N ALA A 161 -8.02 4.58 7.24
CA ALA A 161 -8.40 3.66 8.29
C ALA A 161 -9.49 2.67 7.84
N ASN A 162 -10.48 3.14 7.09
CA ASN A 162 -11.56 2.30 6.58
C ASN A 162 -11.16 1.43 5.38
N VAL A 163 -10.26 1.90 4.51
CA VAL A 163 -9.64 1.09 3.45
C VAL A 163 -8.86 -0.08 4.09
N LEU A 164 -8.03 0.19 5.10
CA LEU A 164 -7.30 -0.84 5.83
C LEU A 164 -8.24 -1.82 6.54
N TYR A 165 -9.36 -1.32 7.08
CA TYR A 165 -10.37 -2.17 7.73
C TYR A 165 -11.04 -3.12 6.73
N TYR A 166 -11.26 -2.68 5.50
CA TYR A 166 -11.72 -3.54 4.40
C TYR A 166 -10.68 -4.59 4.03
N MET A 167 -9.39 -4.21 3.93
CA MET A 167 -8.30 -5.17 3.67
C MET A 167 -8.23 -6.23 4.78
N LEU A 168 -8.32 -5.81 6.04
CA LEU A 168 -8.38 -6.71 7.20
C LEU A 168 -9.57 -7.68 7.09
N GLY A 169 -10.76 -7.17 6.73
CA GLY A 169 -11.96 -7.98 6.57
C GLY A 169 -11.94 -8.93 5.37
N ALA A 170 -11.11 -8.66 4.36
CA ALA A 170 -10.85 -9.61 3.26
C ALA A 170 -10.01 -10.80 3.74
N GLN A 171 -9.02 -10.54 4.61
CA GLN A 171 -8.13 -11.55 5.16
C GLN A 171 -8.79 -12.36 6.30
N TYR A 172 -9.60 -11.70 7.12
CA TYR A 172 -10.28 -12.29 8.29
C TYR A 172 -11.80 -12.11 8.24
N PRO A 173 -12.50 -12.71 7.25
CA PRO A 173 -13.93 -12.48 7.03
C PRO A 173 -14.82 -12.98 8.17
N ASN A 174 -14.31 -13.89 8.99
CA ASN A 174 -15.02 -14.52 10.12
C ASN A 174 -14.66 -13.89 11.48
N ALA A 175 -13.85 -12.81 11.50
CA ALA A 175 -13.55 -12.11 12.75
C ALA A 175 -14.83 -11.49 13.35
N THR A 176 -14.79 -11.24 14.66
CA THR A 176 -15.97 -10.80 15.43
C THR A 176 -16.61 -9.55 14.83
N ASN A 177 -17.88 -9.63 14.49
CA ASN A 177 -18.70 -8.56 13.90
C ASN A 177 -18.14 -7.94 12.60
N MET A 178 -17.20 -8.60 11.93
CA MET A 178 -16.52 -8.04 10.76
C MET A 178 -17.51 -7.69 9.63
N THR A 179 -18.41 -8.60 9.32
CA THR A 179 -19.39 -8.39 8.24
C THR A 179 -20.31 -7.19 8.51
N GLU A 180 -20.79 -7.05 9.74
CA GLU A 180 -21.64 -5.94 10.17
C GLU A 180 -20.90 -4.61 10.14
N MET A 181 -19.66 -4.59 10.62
CA MET A 181 -18.81 -3.40 10.59
C MET A 181 -18.52 -2.95 9.16
N LEU A 182 -18.13 -3.87 8.27
CA LEU A 182 -17.87 -3.55 6.87
C LEU A 182 -19.12 -3.04 6.14
N ARG A 183 -20.30 -3.60 6.44
CA ARG A 183 -21.56 -3.10 5.87
C ARG A 183 -21.87 -1.69 6.37
N SER A 184 -21.68 -1.45 7.67
CA SER A 184 -21.88 -0.11 8.24
C SER A 184 -20.94 0.92 7.61
N ILE A 185 -19.66 0.57 7.46
CA ILE A 185 -18.68 1.43 6.79
C ILE A 185 -19.15 1.78 5.37
N ALA A 186 -19.53 0.77 4.56
CA ALA A 186 -20.02 1.00 3.21
C ALA A 186 -21.24 1.93 3.19
N ASP A 187 -22.24 1.68 4.05
CA ASP A 187 -23.43 2.52 4.12
C ASP A 187 -23.10 3.98 4.45
N LYS A 188 -22.12 4.20 5.33
CA LYS A 188 -21.68 5.55 5.71
C LYS A 188 -20.90 6.26 4.60
N PHE A 189 -20.04 5.53 3.88
CA PHE A 189 -19.32 6.07 2.74
C PHE A 189 -20.24 6.33 1.54
N TYR A 190 -21.23 5.46 1.30
CA TYR A 190 -22.30 5.73 0.35
C TYR A 190 -23.04 7.03 0.71
N ASP A 191 -23.45 7.19 1.98
CA ASP A 191 -24.10 8.40 2.48
C ASP A 191 -23.23 9.65 2.32
N GLN A 192 -21.91 9.53 2.51
CA GLN A 192 -20.94 10.58 2.23
C GLN A 192 -21.00 11.04 0.77
N VAL A 193 -20.92 10.09 -0.18
CA VAL A 193 -20.95 10.43 -1.61
C VAL A 193 -22.27 11.10 -1.98
N VAL A 194 -23.40 10.62 -1.46
CA VAL A 194 -24.72 11.23 -1.67
C VAL A 194 -24.75 12.66 -1.12
N ALA A 195 -24.25 12.87 0.10
CA ALA A 195 -24.18 14.19 0.73
C ALA A 195 -23.25 15.17 -0.01
N LEU A 196 -22.20 14.65 -0.65
CA LEU A 196 -21.29 15.42 -1.49
C LEU A 196 -21.84 15.74 -2.88
N GLY A 197 -23.02 15.23 -3.25
CA GLY A 197 -23.71 15.53 -4.50
C GLY A 197 -23.98 14.36 -5.44
N GLY A 198 -23.73 13.11 -5.02
CA GLY A 198 -24.00 11.90 -5.82
C GLY A 198 -23.24 11.90 -7.15
N ALA A 199 -23.95 11.89 -8.28
CA ALA A 199 -23.35 11.93 -9.62
C ALA A 199 -22.48 13.17 -9.88
N SER A 200 -22.68 14.22 -9.11
CA SER A 200 -21.88 15.46 -9.14
C SER A 200 -21.03 15.62 -7.89
N ALA A 201 -20.72 14.53 -7.19
CA ALA A 201 -19.98 14.55 -5.93
C ALA A 201 -18.73 15.41 -6.02
N ASN A 202 -18.54 16.25 -5.01
CA ASN A 202 -17.41 17.15 -4.90
C ASN A 202 -16.66 16.89 -3.59
N PHE A 203 -15.52 16.23 -3.68
CA PHE A 203 -14.63 15.93 -2.56
C PHE A 203 -13.64 17.06 -2.26
N ASP A 204 -13.62 18.19 -3.01
CA ASP A 204 -12.71 19.30 -2.71
C ASP A 204 -12.82 19.72 -1.25
N GLY A 205 -11.68 19.80 -0.57
CA GLY A 205 -11.60 20.15 0.84
C GLY A 205 -10.75 19.15 1.64
N GLN A 206 -10.75 19.35 2.95
CA GLN A 206 -9.90 18.56 3.83
C GLN A 206 -10.57 17.27 4.30
N GLY A 207 -11.90 17.21 4.40
CA GLY A 207 -12.56 16.02 4.92
C GLY A 207 -14.09 16.08 4.90
N PHE A 208 -14.69 15.10 5.57
CA PHE A 208 -16.13 14.97 5.72
C PHE A 208 -16.50 14.59 7.15
N ASN A 209 -17.43 15.32 7.75
CA ASN A 209 -17.93 15.03 9.08
C ASN A 209 -19.08 14.02 9.00
N PHE A 210 -18.84 12.79 9.42
CA PHE A 210 -19.83 11.70 9.37
C PHE A 210 -20.99 11.89 10.36
N SER A 211 -20.77 12.61 11.47
CA SER A 211 -21.84 12.91 12.44
C SER A 211 -22.85 13.91 11.89
N THR A 212 -22.37 15.00 11.28
CA THR A 212 -23.21 16.07 10.74
C THR A 212 -23.54 15.90 9.27
N ARG A 213 -22.87 14.96 8.57
CA ARG A 213 -22.97 14.72 7.13
C ARG A 213 -22.64 15.97 6.30
N THR A 214 -21.60 16.68 6.71
CA THR A 214 -21.16 17.91 6.05
C THR A 214 -19.70 17.84 5.63
N LYS A 215 -19.41 18.49 4.50
CA LYS A 215 -18.04 18.65 4.01
C LYS A 215 -17.25 19.60 4.91
N ASN A 216 -16.02 19.25 5.24
CA ASN A 216 -15.04 20.13 5.85
C ASN A 216 -14.14 20.73 4.77
N ALA A 217 -14.24 22.04 4.56
CA ALA A 217 -13.41 22.72 3.58
C ALA A 217 -11.92 22.75 4.00
N GLY A 218 -11.66 22.97 5.29
CA GLY A 218 -10.30 23.03 5.83
C GLY A 218 -9.37 23.99 5.10
N ASN A 219 -8.07 23.80 5.28
CA ASN A 219 -7.01 24.58 4.62
C ASN A 219 -6.16 23.75 3.63
N ARG A 220 -6.50 22.48 3.43
CA ARG A 220 -5.85 21.54 2.50
C ARG A 220 -6.89 20.88 1.60
N ASN A 221 -6.49 20.47 0.42
CA ASN A 221 -7.35 19.66 -0.44
C ASN A 221 -6.86 18.19 -0.42
N GLU A 222 -7.52 17.36 0.35
CA GLU A 222 -7.31 15.92 0.49
C GLU A 222 -8.36 15.12 -0.31
N GLY A 223 -9.11 15.81 -1.19
CA GLY A 223 -10.20 15.21 -1.94
C GLY A 223 -9.79 14.04 -2.82
N GLY A 224 -8.54 13.99 -3.26
CA GLY A 224 -7.98 12.84 -3.97
C GLY A 224 -7.99 11.56 -3.13
N ASP A 225 -7.54 11.65 -1.88
CA ASP A 225 -7.57 10.53 -0.93
C ASP A 225 -9.01 10.14 -0.58
N GLY A 226 -9.85 11.15 -0.30
CA GLY A 226 -11.27 10.92 -0.05
C GLY A 226 -11.96 10.14 -1.16
N ALA A 227 -11.77 10.58 -2.40
CA ALA A 227 -12.44 9.96 -3.55
C ALA A 227 -11.86 8.58 -3.91
N ALA A 228 -10.53 8.45 -3.98
CA ALA A 228 -9.90 7.17 -4.33
C ALA A 228 -10.18 6.09 -3.28
N GLY A 229 -10.05 6.42 -1.99
CA GLY A 229 -10.33 5.46 -0.93
C GLY A 229 -11.81 5.13 -0.83
N THR A 230 -12.72 6.10 -1.01
CA THR A 230 -14.17 5.82 -1.08
C THR A 230 -14.48 4.92 -2.26
N ALA A 231 -13.90 5.15 -3.43
CA ALA A 231 -14.09 4.27 -4.60
C ALA A 231 -13.64 2.83 -4.30
N ALA A 232 -12.52 2.64 -3.58
CA ALA A 232 -12.05 1.32 -3.18
C ALA A 232 -13.03 0.63 -2.22
N ILE A 233 -13.42 1.31 -1.13
CA ILE A 233 -14.37 0.80 -0.12
C ILE A 233 -15.66 0.35 -0.81
N GLU A 234 -16.22 1.21 -1.65
CA GLU A 234 -17.51 0.97 -2.29
C GLU A 234 -17.45 -0.12 -3.36
N LEU A 235 -16.34 -0.20 -4.12
CA LEU A 235 -16.10 -1.29 -5.08
C LEU A 235 -15.99 -2.65 -4.37
N TRP A 236 -15.27 -2.69 -3.26
CA TRP A 236 -15.11 -3.89 -2.44
C TRP A 236 -16.41 -4.26 -1.71
N ALA A 237 -17.18 -3.27 -1.26
CA ALA A 237 -18.52 -3.48 -0.70
C ALA A 237 -19.48 -4.08 -1.73
N TYR A 238 -19.45 -3.59 -2.97
CA TYR A 238 -20.22 -4.20 -4.06
C TYR A 238 -19.83 -5.65 -4.30
N ALA A 239 -18.53 -5.93 -4.38
CA ALA A 239 -18.03 -7.29 -4.57
C ALA A 239 -18.45 -8.23 -3.42
N LYS A 240 -18.45 -7.73 -2.17
CA LYS A 240 -18.81 -8.52 -0.99
C LYS A 240 -20.33 -8.69 -0.80
N PHE A 241 -21.09 -7.63 -1.01
CA PHE A 241 -22.51 -7.57 -0.63
C PHE A 241 -23.48 -7.60 -1.80
N GLY A 242 -23.04 -7.33 -3.03
CA GLY A 242 -23.85 -7.35 -4.25
C GLY A 242 -24.83 -6.19 -4.40
N ASP A 243 -24.84 -5.19 -3.50
CA ASP A 243 -25.76 -4.06 -3.58
C ASP A 243 -25.27 -3.03 -4.61
N ALA A 244 -26.09 -2.79 -5.64
CA ALA A 244 -25.76 -1.90 -6.76
C ALA A 244 -25.47 -0.45 -6.35
N LYS A 245 -25.98 0.01 -5.19
CA LYS A 245 -25.71 1.35 -4.68
C LYS A 245 -24.22 1.57 -4.42
N TYR A 246 -23.50 0.56 -3.95
CA TYR A 246 -22.06 0.64 -3.69
C TYR A 246 -21.27 0.79 -5.00
N LEU A 247 -21.57 0.01 -6.03
CA LEU A 247 -20.95 0.19 -7.34
C LEU A 247 -21.21 1.60 -7.90
N GLN A 248 -22.41 2.12 -7.68
CA GLN A 248 -22.75 3.47 -8.12
C GLN A 248 -21.95 4.53 -7.37
N ALA A 249 -21.77 4.39 -6.06
CA ALA A 249 -20.95 5.31 -5.27
C ALA A 249 -19.47 5.23 -5.67
N ALA A 250 -18.95 4.02 -5.93
CA ALA A 250 -17.60 3.85 -6.47
C ALA A 250 -17.42 4.59 -7.79
N LYS A 251 -18.39 4.48 -8.72
CA LYS A 251 -18.36 5.23 -9.98
C LYS A 251 -18.38 6.74 -9.75
N TRP A 252 -19.28 7.27 -8.92
CA TRP A 252 -19.36 8.69 -8.63
C TRP A 252 -18.06 9.25 -8.01
N SER A 253 -17.38 8.45 -7.20
CA SER A 253 -16.10 8.83 -6.61
C SER A 253 -14.98 8.85 -7.66
N MET A 254 -14.92 7.87 -8.55
CA MET A 254 -13.99 7.87 -9.68
C MET A 254 -14.29 8.98 -10.68
N ASP A 255 -15.58 9.29 -10.94
CA ASP A 255 -15.99 10.41 -11.81
C ASP A 255 -15.48 11.76 -11.28
N TYR A 256 -15.39 11.95 -9.95
CA TYR A 256 -14.76 13.15 -9.39
C TYR A 256 -13.27 13.22 -9.75
N LEU A 257 -12.52 12.13 -9.61
CA LEU A 257 -11.11 12.08 -10.01
C LEU A 257 -10.97 12.30 -11.52
N GLU A 258 -11.86 11.70 -12.32
CA GLU A 258 -11.81 11.81 -13.78
C GLU A 258 -12.07 13.24 -14.27
N ARG A 259 -12.92 14.00 -13.60
CA ARG A 259 -13.18 15.40 -13.94
C ARG A 259 -12.03 16.35 -13.63
N SER A 260 -11.10 15.98 -12.72
CA SER A 260 -9.96 16.84 -12.40
C SER A 260 -8.92 16.85 -13.53
N ASN A 261 -8.52 18.05 -13.95
CA ASN A 261 -7.45 18.23 -14.92
C ASN A 261 -6.05 18.34 -14.30
N SER A 262 -5.96 18.30 -12.96
CA SER A 262 -4.69 18.39 -12.22
C SER A 262 -4.57 17.26 -11.21
N SER A 263 -3.34 16.91 -10.86
CA SER A 263 -3.08 15.83 -9.90
C SER A 263 -3.63 16.16 -8.52
N LEU A 264 -4.50 15.29 -8.03
CA LEU A 264 -5.04 15.30 -6.66
C LEU A 264 -4.27 14.35 -5.73
N PHE A 265 -3.06 13.96 -6.09
CA PHE A 265 -2.22 13.06 -5.30
C PHE A 265 -1.78 13.76 -4.02
N TYR A 266 -2.30 13.32 -2.88
CA TYR A 266 -1.96 13.91 -1.58
C TYR A 266 -1.20 12.92 -0.69
N GLU A 267 -1.74 11.72 -0.46
CA GLU A 267 -1.09 10.64 0.31
C GLU A 267 -1.20 9.29 -0.42
N ILE A 268 -1.50 8.18 0.28
CA ILE A 268 -1.44 6.81 -0.27
C ILE A 268 -2.62 6.50 -1.20
N LEU A 269 -3.83 6.94 -0.85
CA LEU A 269 -5.04 6.40 -1.46
C LEU A 269 -5.15 6.66 -2.96
N PRO A 270 -4.71 7.82 -3.51
CA PRO A 270 -4.68 8.02 -4.95
C PRO A 270 -3.75 7.07 -5.72
N GLN A 271 -2.81 6.39 -5.04
CA GLN A 271 -2.01 5.34 -5.68
C GLN A 271 -2.86 4.14 -6.13
N MET A 272 -4.05 3.97 -5.54
CA MET A 272 -5.00 2.94 -5.97
C MET A 272 -5.77 3.33 -7.23
N ALA A 273 -5.79 4.61 -7.62
CA ALA A 273 -6.61 5.09 -8.74
C ALA A 273 -6.32 4.40 -10.08
N PRO A 274 -5.05 4.14 -10.49
CA PRO A 274 -4.79 3.37 -11.72
C PRO A 274 -5.41 1.97 -11.69
N TYR A 275 -5.29 1.28 -10.56
CA TYR A 275 -5.87 -0.05 -10.36
C TYR A 275 -7.39 -0.03 -10.38
N LEU A 276 -8.02 0.91 -9.66
CA LEU A 276 -9.47 1.05 -9.62
C LEU A 276 -10.03 1.35 -11.00
N ALA A 277 -9.39 2.27 -11.75
CA ALA A 277 -9.74 2.61 -13.11
C ALA A 277 -9.66 1.39 -14.03
N ALA A 278 -8.53 0.68 -14.04
CA ALA A 278 -8.34 -0.50 -14.88
C ALA A 278 -9.35 -1.61 -14.55
N ARG A 279 -9.56 -1.90 -13.25
CA ARG A 279 -10.52 -2.90 -12.79
C ARG A 279 -11.96 -2.53 -13.16
N MET A 280 -12.36 -1.27 -12.98
CA MET A 280 -13.71 -0.83 -13.32
C MET A 280 -13.94 -0.79 -14.83
N ASN A 281 -12.94 -0.40 -15.62
CA ASN A 281 -13.01 -0.47 -17.09
C ASN A 281 -13.21 -1.92 -17.56
N ALA A 282 -12.41 -2.84 -17.03
CA ALA A 282 -12.47 -4.26 -17.41
C ALA A 282 -13.77 -4.95 -16.97
N GLN A 283 -14.27 -4.66 -15.77
CA GLN A 283 -15.40 -5.39 -15.17
C GLN A 283 -16.76 -4.73 -15.43
N PHE A 284 -16.82 -3.40 -15.56
CA PHE A 284 -18.08 -2.65 -15.61
C PHE A 284 -18.21 -1.75 -16.83
N GLY A 285 -17.26 -1.82 -17.76
CA GLY A 285 -17.33 -1.09 -19.04
C GLY A 285 -17.27 0.44 -18.86
N THR A 286 -16.60 0.93 -17.83
CA THR A 286 -16.25 2.35 -17.70
C THR A 286 -15.06 2.68 -18.61
N ASP A 287 -14.72 3.96 -18.76
CA ASP A 287 -13.65 4.44 -19.66
C ASP A 287 -12.78 5.47 -18.93
N TYR A 288 -12.29 5.11 -17.74
CA TYR A 288 -11.40 5.97 -16.96
C TYR A 288 -9.98 5.96 -17.53
N ASP A 289 -9.32 7.10 -17.54
CA ASP A 289 -7.95 7.24 -18.05
C ASP A 289 -6.92 6.71 -17.04
N VAL A 290 -6.58 5.42 -17.17
CA VAL A 290 -5.58 4.74 -16.32
C VAL A 290 -4.22 5.47 -16.34
N ARG A 291 -3.81 5.98 -17.52
CA ARG A 291 -2.53 6.66 -17.68
C ARG A 291 -2.47 7.95 -16.86
N LYS A 292 -3.53 8.74 -16.87
CA LYS A 292 -3.66 9.98 -16.11
C LYS A 292 -3.32 9.77 -14.62
N TYR A 293 -3.80 8.68 -14.04
CA TYR A 293 -3.55 8.40 -12.62
C TYR A 293 -2.11 7.99 -12.35
N PHE A 294 -1.46 7.29 -13.26
CA PHE A 294 -0.01 7.09 -13.18
C PHE A 294 0.76 8.42 -13.31
N ASP A 295 0.37 9.27 -14.25
CA ASP A 295 0.98 10.59 -14.42
C ASP A 295 0.82 11.46 -13.14
N TRP A 296 -0.27 11.32 -12.40
CA TRP A 296 -0.48 12.01 -11.13
C TRP A 296 0.54 11.61 -10.04
N ILE A 297 0.79 10.32 -9.89
CA ILE A 297 1.72 9.80 -8.90
C ILE A 297 3.17 10.11 -9.30
N LEU A 298 3.47 10.07 -10.58
CA LEU A 298 4.82 10.24 -11.13
C LEU A 298 5.20 11.71 -11.31
N GLY A 299 4.27 12.52 -11.82
CA GLY A 299 4.53 13.90 -12.24
C GLY A 299 4.47 14.94 -11.13
N GLY A 300 3.97 14.57 -9.96
CA GLY A 300 3.81 15.48 -8.83
C GLY A 300 2.39 16.03 -8.66
N SER A 301 2.11 16.43 -7.42
CA SER A 301 0.80 16.85 -6.94
C SER A 301 0.53 18.33 -7.16
N ALA A 302 -0.67 18.67 -7.56
CA ALA A 302 -1.15 20.06 -7.59
C ALA A 302 -1.69 20.51 -6.22
N VAL A 303 -2.12 19.58 -5.36
CA VAL A 303 -2.71 19.86 -4.04
C VAL A 303 -1.68 19.79 -2.90
N ARG A 304 -0.54 19.12 -3.14
CA ARG A 304 0.62 19.07 -2.24
C ARG A 304 1.89 19.32 -3.07
N PRO A 305 2.26 20.58 -3.32
CA PRO A 305 3.34 20.92 -4.23
C PRO A 305 4.64 20.17 -3.92
N GLY A 306 5.26 19.59 -4.95
CA GLY A 306 6.47 18.79 -4.83
C GLY A 306 6.23 17.32 -4.48
N TRP A 307 5.05 16.90 -4.05
CA TRP A 307 4.75 15.51 -3.74
C TRP A 307 4.58 14.67 -5.01
N GLY A 308 5.26 13.53 -5.08
CA GLY A 308 5.27 12.67 -6.25
C GLY A 308 6.31 11.56 -6.14
N THR A 309 6.75 11.03 -7.28
CA THR A 309 7.77 9.97 -7.34
C THR A 309 9.16 10.55 -7.55
N ILE A 310 10.15 10.01 -6.85
CA ILE A 310 11.55 10.39 -7.04
C ILE A 310 12.04 9.85 -8.39
N LEU A 311 12.45 10.75 -9.28
CA LEU A 311 12.84 10.47 -10.66
C LEU A 311 14.36 10.63 -10.89
N GLN A 312 15.17 10.51 -9.83
CA GLN A 312 16.60 10.76 -9.89
C GLN A 312 17.38 9.88 -8.91
N ARG A 313 18.67 9.85 -9.11
CA ARG A 313 19.62 9.29 -8.14
C ARG A 313 19.92 10.31 -7.04
N TRP A 314 20.12 9.79 -5.82
CA TRP A 314 20.70 10.57 -4.74
C TRP A 314 22.12 10.08 -4.47
N GLY A 315 23.11 10.91 -4.80
CA GLY A 315 24.52 10.52 -4.78
C GLY A 315 24.81 9.33 -5.70
N SER A 316 25.34 8.26 -5.15
CA SER A 316 25.62 7.01 -5.87
C SER A 316 24.49 6.00 -5.84
N TYR A 317 23.35 6.32 -5.22
CA TYR A 317 22.24 5.40 -5.01
C TYR A 317 21.13 5.60 -6.03
N ASP A 318 20.63 4.51 -6.60
CA ASP A 318 19.46 4.51 -7.47
C ASP A 318 18.18 4.59 -6.63
N THR A 319 17.69 5.81 -6.41
CA THR A 319 16.49 6.11 -5.60
C THR A 319 15.23 6.29 -6.44
N TYR A 320 15.30 5.95 -7.73
CA TYR A 320 14.16 6.01 -8.62
C TYR A 320 12.98 5.17 -8.11
N GLY A 321 11.80 5.70 -8.27
CA GLY A 321 10.56 5.00 -7.93
C GLY A 321 10.09 5.17 -6.49
N LEU A 322 10.93 5.68 -5.57
CA LEU A 322 10.50 6.06 -4.23
C LEU A 322 9.45 7.18 -4.31
N ILE A 323 8.50 7.19 -3.39
CA ILE A 323 7.40 8.16 -3.39
C ILE A 323 7.53 9.09 -2.19
N GLY A 324 7.36 10.39 -2.45
CA GLY A 324 7.48 11.43 -1.44
C GLY A 324 7.55 12.82 -2.05
N SER A 325 8.33 13.72 -1.46
CA SER A 325 8.57 15.07 -2.01
C SER A 325 9.77 15.09 -2.93
N GLN A 326 9.58 15.55 -4.16
CA GLN A 326 10.65 15.75 -5.14
C GLN A 326 11.50 16.98 -4.85
N THR A 327 11.04 17.91 -4.03
CA THR A 327 11.61 19.25 -3.85
C THR A 327 11.96 19.62 -2.42
N ASP A 328 11.33 19.04 -1.41
CA ASP A 328 11.56 19.37 -0.02
C ASP A 328 12.99 18.97 0.42
N GLY A 329 13.83 19.97 0.78
CA GLY A 329 15.22 19.76 1.12
C GLY A 329 16.06 19.10 0.03
N GLY A 330 15.69 19.28 -1.25
CA GLY A 330 16.30 18.59 -2.40
C GLY A 330 15.73 17.23 -2.72
N GLY A 331 14.75 16.78 -1.94
CA GLY A 331 14.01 15.53 -2.06
C GLY A 331 13.85 14.80 -0.73
N TYR A 332 12.68 14.19 -0.56
CA TYR A 332 12.33 13.43 0.62
C TYR A 332 11.45 12.23 0.23
N ALA A 333 11.87 11.04 0.54
CA ALA A 333 11.11 9.83 0.23
C ALA A 333 10.40 9.31 1.48
N PHE A 334 9.10 9.05 1.36
CA PHE A 334 8.23 8.61 2.43
C PHE A 334 8.01 7.10 2.38
N ALA A 335 8.40 6.40 3.43
CA ALA A 335 8.41 4.94 3.46
C ALA A 335 7.01 4.35 3.33
N MET A 336 5.99 4.90 4.01
CA MET A 336 4.62 4.44 3.94
C MET A 336 4.08 4.47 2.51
N ASN A 337 4.27 5.60 1.80
CA ASN A 337 3.83 5.75 0.40
C ASN A 337 4.59 4.80 -0.53
N THR A 338 5.86 4.51 -0.24
CA THR A 338 6.68 3.61 -1.05
C THR A 338 6.33 2.14 -0.80
N PHE A 339 6.19 1.72 0.45
CA PHE A 339 5.83 0.34 0.78
C PHE A 339 4.40 -0.03 0.35
N SER A 340 3.50 0.95 0.27
CA SER A 340 2.14 0.78 -0.23
C SER A 340 2.02 0.84 -1.76
N ALA A 341 3.09 1.18 -2.47
CA ALA A 341 3.07 1.29 -3.94
C ALA A 341 2.52 0.03 -4.66
N PRO A 342 2.74 -1.22 -4.18
CA PRO A 342 2.11 -2.39 -4.78
C PRO A 342 0.57 -2.33 -4.90
N LEU A 343 -0.11 -1.40 -4.24
CA LEU A 343 -1.55 -1.15 -4.42
C LEU A 343 -1.91 -0.81 -5.87
N PHE A 344 -1.00 -0.27 -6.67
CA PHE A 344 -1.23 -0.06 -8.09
C PHE A 344 -0.88 -1.29 -8.96
N ALA A 345 -0.19 -2.31 -8.43
CA ALA A 345 0.38 -3.38 -9.26
C ALA A 345 -0.69 -4.18 -10.03
N ALA A 346 -1.83 -4.42 -9.41
CA ALA A 346 -2.93 -5.13 -10.05
C ALA A 346 -3.55 -4.37 -11.26
N THR A 347 -3.14 -3.12 -11.52
CA THR A 347 -3.46 -2.43 -12.78
C THR A 347 -3.09 -3.30 -13.98
N ALA A 348 -1.90 -3.92 -13.96
CA ALA A 348 -1.41 -4.73 -15.06
C ALA A 348 -2.29 -5.97 -15.34
N LYS A 349 -2.96 -6.52 -14.33
CA LYS A 349 -3.91 -7.63 -14.47
C LYS A 349 -5.18 -7.24 -15.21
N TYR A 350 -5.67 -6.03 -15.02
CA TYR A 350 -6.92 -5.55 -15.64
C TYR A 350 -6.68 -4.76 -16.92
N ASP A 351 -5.48 -4.21 -17.08
CA ASP A 351 -5.02 -3.54 -18.30
C ASP A 351 -3.56 -3.91 -18.58
N PRO A 352 -3.32 -5.05 -19.24
CA PRO A 352 -1.97 -5.55 -19.53
C PRO A 352 -1.11 -4.60 -20.38
N ARG A 353 -1.68 -3.56 -20.98
CA ARG A 353 -0.92 -2.52 -21.69
C ARG A 353 0.05 -1.77 -20.78
N PHE A 354 -0.19 -1.77 -19.45
CA PHE A 354 0.66 -1.10 -18.46
C PHE A 354 1.65 -2.06 -17.76
N ALA A 355 1.81 -3.29 -18.25
CA ALA A 355 2.69 -4.27 -17.63
C ALA A 355 4.14 -3.77 -17.52
N ASP A 356 4.68 -3.16 -18.56
CA ASP A 356 6.04 -2.60 -18.54
C ASP A 356 6.19 -1.42 -17.59
N THR A 357 5.16 -0.56 -17.48
CA THR A 357 5.14 0.53 -16.49
C THR A 357 5.22 -0.02 -15.07
N VAL A 358 4.34 -0.95 -14.74
CA VAL A 358 4.28 -1.57 -13.41
C VAL A 358 5.56 -2.36 -13.11
N GLY A 359 5.99 -3.22 -14.03
CA GLY A 359 7.15 -4.08 -13.82
C GLY A 359 8.44 -3.31 -13.61
N ARG A 360 8.71 -2.29 -14.43
CA ARG A 360 9.89 -1.46 -14.30
C ARG A 360 9.86 -0.60 -13.02
N TRP A 361 8.70 -0.05 -12.67
CA TRP A 361 8.56 0.71 -11.43
C TRP A 361 8.75 -0.17 -10.20
N MET A 362 8.11 -1.34 -10.14
CA MET A 362 8.26 -2.29 -9.03
C MET A 362 9.72 -2.76 -8.86
N SER A 363 10.46 -2.98 -9.96
CA SER A 363 11.88 -3.32 -9.90
C SER A 363 12.71 -2.21 -9.26
N ASN A 364 12.40 -0.95 -9.54
CA ASN A 364 13.11 0.19 -8.95
C ASN A 364 12.73 0.38 -7.48
N ILE A 365 11.45 0.26 -7.11
CA ILE A 365 11.01 0.30 -5.71
C ILE A 365 11.67 -0.82 -4.90
N HIS A 366 11.69 -2.05 -5.41
CA HIS A 366 12.33 -3.18 -4.76
C HIS A 366 13.79 -2.87 -4.38
N ASN A 367 14.54 -2.26 -5.28
CA ASN A 367 15.91 -1.87 -5.00
C ASN A 367 16.02 -0.66 -4.07
N ALA A 368 15.27 0.41 -4.33
CA ALA A 368 15.44 1.68 -3.67
C ALA A 368 14.88 1.70 -2.25
N ALA A 369 13.76 1.01 -2.00
CA ALA A 369 13.10 1.00 -0.69
C ALA A 369 13.97 0.39 0.43
N ARG A 370 14.93 -0.48 0.10
CA ARG A 370 15.87 -1.02 1.10
C ARG A 370 16.71 0.07 1.77
N PHE A 371 16.91 1.21 1.13
CA PHE A 371 17.70 2.32 1.70
C PHE A 371 17.00 2.99 2.89
N TYR A 372 15.76 2.70 3.15
CA TYR A 372 15.11 3.10 4.41
C TYR A 372 15.71 2.39 5.64
N TYR A 373 16.28 1.19 5.46
CA TYR A 373 16.81 0.41 6.57
C TYR A 373 18.24 0.78 6.93
N PRO A 374 18.52 1.06 8.22
CA PRO A 374 19.84 1.42 8.68
C PRO A 374 20.94 0.40 8.34
N ASP A 375 20.63 -0.88 8.32
CA ASP A 375 21.58 -1.96 7.96
C ASP A 375 21.97 -1.95 6.48
N GLN A 376 21.23 -1.25 5.62
CA GLN A 376 21.47 -1.14 4.17
C GLN A 376 22.25 0.12 3.79
N MET A 377 22.59 0.96 4.76
CA MET A 377 23.24 2.25 4.56
C MET A 377 24.50 2.36 5.42
N PRO A 378 25.57 3.03 4.93
CA PRO A 378 26.73 3.37 5.78
C PRO A 378 26.30 4.17 7.01
N GLY A 379 26.96 3.95 8.14
CA GLY A 379 26.64 4.62 9.42
C GLY A 379 26.60 6.15 9.35
N GLY A 380 27.41 6.76 8.48
CA GLY A 380 27.39 8.22 8.27
C GLY A 380 26.13 8.73 7.55
N ASN A 381 25.38 7.85 6.88
CA ASN A 381 24.15 8.18 6.19
C ASN A 381 22.90 8.00 7.08
N GLN A 382 23.11 7.99 8.40
CA GLN A 382 22.03 7.82 9.40
C GLN A 382 22.20 8.86 10.49
N ARG A 383 21.09 9.41 10.96
CA ARG A 383 21.15 10.49 11.96
C ARG A 383 21.33 9.96 13.38
N TYR A 384 20.41 9.16 13.89
CA TYR A 384 20.43 8.73 15.28
C TYR A 384 20.19 7.23 15.45
N GLY A 385 20.09 6.48 14.36
CA GLY A 385 19.41 5.20 14.33
C GLY A 385 19.96 4.14 15.29
N ALA A 386 21.23 3.83 15.14
CA ALA A 386 21.73 2.56 15.68
C ALA A 386 21.98 2.52 17.18
N SER A 387 22.05 3.68 17.86
CA SER A 387 22.43 3.70 19.29
C SER A 387 21.26 3.48 20.25
N TYR A 388 20.02 3.55 19.78
CA TYR A 388 18.82 3.52 20.62
C TYR A 388 17.96 2.27 20.48
N ILE A 389 18.23 1.42 19.49
CA ILE A 389 17.48 0.19 19.24
C ILE A 389 18.43 -1.01 19.25
N ASN A 390 17.94 -2.15 19.77
CA ASN A 390 18.71 -3.38 19.79
C ASN A 390 18.90 -3.99 18.40
N ASP A 391 17.98 -3.69 17.48
CA ASP A 391 17.99 -4.24 16.14
C ASP A 391 17.63 -3.18 15.08
N PRO A 392 18.63 -2.44 14.57
CA PRO A 392 18.43 -1.39 13.58
C PRO A 392 17.99 -1.89 12.20
N ALA A 393 18.06 -3.21 11.97
CA ALA A 393 17.61 -3.79 10.71
C ALA A 393 16.09 -3.78 10.55
N HIS A 394 15.33 -3.69 11.63
CA HIS A 394 13.88 -3.84 11.62
C HIS A 394 13.10 -2.53 11.78
N VAL A 395 13.75 -1.49 12.25
CA VAL A 395 13.15 -0.17 12.44
C VAL A 395 13.78 0.84 11.48
N ILE A 396 12.95 1.66 10.85
CA ILE A 396 13.36 2.68 9.89
C ILE A 396 13.17 4.08 10.45
N PRO A 397 13.77 5.12 9.84
CA PRO A 397 13.41 6.51 10.13
C PRO A 397 11.89 6.72 10.02
N TYR A 398 11.34 7.54 10.89
CA TYR A 398 9.90 7.70 11.10
C TYR A 398 9.11 7.80 9.78
N GLU A 399 9.53 8.63 8.85
CA GLU A 399 8.89 8.74 7.56
C GLU A 399 9.78 8.28 6.40
N GLY A 400 11.11 8.36 6.47
CA GLY A 400 11.91 7.81 5.39
C GLY A 400 13.30 8.40 5.19
N LEU A 401 13.65 8.76 3.94
CA LEU A 401 14.95 9.25 3.51
C LEU A 401 14.87 10.70 3.07
N ARG A 402 15.95 11.46 3.35
CA ARG A 402 16.21 12.75 2.71
C ARG A 402 17.28 12.62 1.65
N ALA A 403 17.17 13.41 0.59
CA ALA A 403 18.18 13.45 -0.48
C ALA A 403 19.54 13.86 0.06
N THR A 404 19.56 14.83 0.97
CA THR A 404 20.81 15.28 1.63
C THR A 404 20.49 15.78 3.03
N GLU A 405 21.26 15.30 3.99
CA GLU A 405 21.22 15.78 5.37
C GLU A 405 22.63 15.63 5.98
N ASN A 406 23.11 16.64 6.72
CA ASN A 406 24.40 16.63 7.40
C ASN A 406 25.62 16.27 6.49
N GLY A 407 25.55 16.62 5.21
CA GLY A 407 26.61 16.35 4.24
C GLY A 407 26.62 14.93 3.67
N HIS A 408 25.64 14.10 4.00
CA HIS A 408 25.46 12.75 3.45
C HIS A 408 24.28 12.70 2.47
N THR A 409 24.42 11.92 1.41
CA THR A 409 23.44 11.79 0.32
C THR A 409 23.32 10.32 -0.12
N PRO A 410 22.16 9.67 0.04
CA PRO A 410 21.01 10.09 0.84
C PRO A 410 21.27 9.95 2.34
N ASN A 411 20.32 10.37 3.16
CA ASN A 411 20.41 10.22 4.61
C ASN A 411 19.08 9.67 5.18
N ALA A 412 19.17 8.61 5.97
CA ALA A 412 18.06 8.03 6.70
C ALA A 412 17.85 8.85 7.99
N THR A 413 17.02 9.87 7.92
CA THR A 413 16.79 10.84 8.99
C THR A 413 15.34 11.02 9.37
N GLY A 414 14.41 10.50 8.58
CA GLY A 414 13.00 10.71 8.80
C GLY A 414 12.55 12.15 8.56
N ASP A 415 11.36 12.49 9.01
CA ASP A 415 10.89 13.86 9.01
C ASP A 415 11.45 14.60 10.24
N PRO A 416 12.29 15.63 10.07
CA PRO A 416 12.78 16.43 11.18
C PRO A 416 11.67 17.10 11.99
N SER A 417 10.51 17.38 11.38
CA SER A 417 9.35 17.93 12.07
C SER A 417 8.69 16.95 13.04
N ALA A 418 8.91 15.67 12.83
CA ALA A 418 8.46 14.62 13.73
C ALA A 418 9.20 14.58 15.08
N TYR A 419 10.31 15.33 15.19
CA TYR A 419 10.95 15.52 16.46
C TYR A 419 10.07 16.27 17.45
N GLY A 420 9.61 15.58 18.39
CA GLY A 420 8.93 15.87 19.63
C GLY A 420 8.42 17.28 19.90
N GLN A 421 9.19 18.29 19.65
CA GLN A 421 8.82 19.66 20.00
C GLN A 421 7.79 20.29 19.04
N GLN A 422 7.85 19.96 17.76
CA GLN A 422 6.92 20.54 16.78
C GLN A 422 5.50 20.01 16.89
N TRP A 423 5.36 18.75 17.37
CA TRP A 423 4.07 18.08 17.57
C TRP A 423 3.61 18.03 19.04
N GLY A 424 4.33 18.73 19.93
CA GLY A 424 4.04 18.64 21.37
C GLY A 424 4.31 17.28 21.98
N LEU A 425 5.08 16.42 21.30
CA LEU A 425 5.42 15.08 21.75
C LEU A 425 6.46 15.16 22.87
N ASN A 426 6.16 14.58 24.03
CA ASN A 426 7.11 14.45 25.10
C ASN A 426 7.96 13.18 24.87
N ARG A 427 9.10 13.32 24.17
CA ARG A 427 10.02 12.22 23.93
C ARG A 427 11.23 12.32 24.84
N GLU A 428 11.56 11.20 25.47
CA GLU A 428 12.72 11.13 26.34
C GLU A 428 14.01 10.72 25.61
N VAL A 429 13.88 10.13 24.42
CA VAL A 429 14.99 9.79 23.53
C VAL A 429 14.92 10.61 22.26
N THR A 430 16.06 11.13 21.85
CA THR A 430 16.19 11.85 20.58
C THR A 430 16.48 10.86 19.46
N THR A 431 15.44 10.25 18.94
CA THR A 431 15.52 9.38 17.77
C THR A 431 14.46 9.77 16.76
N ASP A 432 14.76 9.64 15.47
CA ASP A 432 13.82 9.76 14.36
C ASP A 432 13.29 8.42 13.87
N LEU A 433 13.59 7.35 14.58
CA LEU A 433 13.09 6.03 14.26
C LEU A 433 11.63 5.88 14.66
N GLY A 434 10.88 5.12 13.86
CA GLY A 434 9.48 4.90 14.12
C GLY A 434 8.93 3.62 13.49
N LEU A 435 7.73 3.28 13.92
CA LEU A 435 7.00 2.12 13.40
C LEU A 435 5.98 2.52 12.33
N TYR A 436 5.68 3.80 12.19
CA TYR A 436 4.65 4.34 11.32
C TYR A 436 4.84 3.95 9.85
N GLY A 437 5.99 4.27 9.25
CA GLY A 437 6.32 3.87 7.89
C GLY A 437 6.63 2.38 7.77
N GLY A 438 7.38 1.84 8.73
CA GLY A 438 7.81 0.43 8.74
C GLY A 438 6.66 -0.57 8.80
N SER A 439 5.52 -0.21 9.42
CA SER A 439 4.34 -1.08 9.51
C SER A 439 3.75 -1.49 8.15
N TRP A 440 4.10 -0.78 7.08
CA TRP A 440 3.65 -1.08 5.72
C TRP A 440 4.57 -2.02 4.95
N VAL A 441 5.70 -2.45 5.50
CA VAL A 441 6.68 -3.30 4.79
C VAL A 441 6.07 -4.60 4.26
N GLY A 442 5.07 -5.16 4.94
CA GLY A 442 4.37 -6.37 4.53
C GLY A 442 3.61 -6.24 3.21
N PHE A 443 3.21 -5.04 2.82
CA PHE A 443 2.58 -4.81 1.51
C PHE A 443 3.58 -5.09 0.37
N LEU A 444 4.81 -4.66 0.51
CA LEU A 444 5.87 -4.97 -0.44
C LEU A 444 6.31 -6.44 -0.30
N GLY A 445 6.51 -6.92 0.93
CA GLY A 445 6.93 -8.29 1.21
C GLY A 445 5.95 -9.38 0.75
N GLY A 446 4.63 -9.09 0.78
CA GLY A 446 3.59 -10.00 0.30
C GLY A 446 3.37 -9.96 -1.21
N SER A 447 3.82 -8.88 -1.86
CA SER A 447 3.56 -8.66 -3.29
C SER A 447 4.75 -9.00 -4.18
N VAL A 448 5.99 -8.89 -3.69
CA VAL A 448 7.20 -9.03 -4.52
C VAL A 448 8.11 -10.11 -3.98
N SER A 449 8.61 -10.96 -4.86
CA SER A 449 9.61 -11.97 -4.53
C SER A 449 10.72 -12.04 -5.58
N SER A 450 11.92 -12.42 -5.14
CA SER A 450 13.04 -12.74 -6.02
C SER A 450 12.75 -14.00 -6.83
N THR A 451 13.42 -14.13 -7.98
CA THR A 451 13.43 -15.35 -8.79
C THR A 451 14.83 -16.01 -8.74
N ASN A 452 14.99 -17.12 -9.44
CA ASN A 452 16.31 -17.74 -9.65
C ASN A 452 17.25 -16.88 -10.52
N VAL A 453 16.74 -15.79 -11.11
CA VAL A 453 17.51 -14.90 -11.97
C VAL A 453 17.67 -13.54 -11.29
N PRO A 454 18.90 -13.07 -11.04
CA PRO A 454 19.14 -11.73 -10.52
C PRO A 454 18.45 -10.65 -11.39
N ASN A 455 17.88 -9.65 -10.76
CA ASN A 455 17.16 -8.52 -11.39
C ASN A 455 15.84 -8.86 -12.09
N ILE A 456 15.37 -10.11 -12.03
CA ILE A 456 14.00 -10.44 -12.42
C ILE A 456 13.19 -10.75 -11.17
N LEU A 457 12.18 -9.96 -10.93
CA LEU A 457 11.26 -10.12 -9.83
C LEU A 457 9.97 -10.79 -10.30
N ARG A 458 9.32 -11.48 -9.38
CA ARG A 458 7.95 -11.92 -9.50
C ARG A 458 7.07 -11.00 -8.66
N THR A 459 6.19 -10.23 -9.30
CA THR A 459 5.16 -9.44 -8.62
C THR A 459 3.85 -10.20 -8.66
N ASP A 460 3.27 -10.48 -7.49
CA ASP A 460 1.96 -11.14 -7.37
C ASP A 460 0.86 -10.10 -7.58
N LEU A 461 0.15 -10.20 -8.70
CA LEU A 461 -0.92 -9.28 -9.05
C LEU A 461 -2.24 -9.55 -8.30
N ASN A 462 -2.32 -10.66 -7.56
CA ASN A 462 -3.47 -10.99 -6.73
C ASN A 462 -3.28 -10.55 -5.26
N ALA A 463 -2.06 -10.31 -4.81
CA ALA A 463 -1.75 -10.10 -3.39
C ALA A 463 -2.57 -8.97 -2.75
N LEU A 464 -2.76 -7.87 -3.47
CA LEU A 464 -3.52 -6.69 -3.01
C LEU A 464 -4.80 -6.43 -3.83
N ASP A 465 -5.22 -7.39 -4.66
CA ASP A 465 -6.47 -7.33 -5.42
C ASP A 465 -7.65 -7.84 -4.57
N PHE A 466 -7.89 -7.15 -3.46
CA PHE A 466 -8.90 -7.55 -2.48
C PHE A 466 -10.31 -7.63 -3.08
N TYR A 467 -11.09 -8.59 -2.60
CA TYR A 467 -12.47 -8.86 -3.06
C TYR A 467 -12.59 -9.12 -4.56
N ALA A 468 -11.49 -9.49 -5.23
CA ALA A 468 -11.56 -9.95 -6.62
C ALA A 468 -12.02 -11.40 -6.69
N THR A 469 -12.72 -11.72 -7.77
CA THR A 469 -13.20 -13.10 -8.03
C THR A 469 -12.17 -13.96 -8.77
N SER A 470 -10.92 -13.50 -8.89
CA SER A 470 -9.90 -14.23 -9.63
C SER A 470 -9.57 -15.54 -8.96
N SER A 471 -9.62 -16.62 -9.74
CA SER A 471 -9.35 -17.98 -9.28
C SER A 471 -7.91 -18.45 -9.59
N HIS A 472 -7.16 -17.71 -10.42
CA HIS A 472 -5.87 -18.16 -10.91
C HIS A 472 -4.72 -17.32 -10.37
N PRO A 473 -3.61 -17.95 -9.91
CA PRO A 473 -2.38 -17.24 -9.60
C PRO A 473 -1.91 -16.45 -10.81
N THR A 474 -1.67 -15.15 -10.64
CA THR A 474 -1.29 -14.24 -11.73
C THR A 474 -0.08 -13.42 -11.30
N TYR A 475 1.00 -13.57 -12.06
CA TYR A 475 2.28 -12.98 -11.72
C TYR A 475 2.84 -12.14 -12.86
N LEU A 476 3.37 -10.96 -12.53
CA LEU A 476 4.12 -10.12 -13.45
C LEU A 476 5.61 -10.37 -13.29
N TYR A 477 6.28 -10.62 -14.41
CA TYR A 477 7.73 -10.67 -14.53
C TYR A 477 8.19 -9.57 -15.48
N TYR A 478 9.21 -8.80 -15.09
CA TYR A 478 9.80 -7.77 -15.93
C TYR A 478 11.25 -8.11 -16.23
N ASN A 479 11.56 -8.30 -17.53
CA ASN A 479 12.91 -8.57 -18.01
C ASN A 479 13.52 -7.28 -18.57
N PRO A 480 14.47 -6.63 -17.86
CA PRO A 480 15.09 -5.38 -18.31
C PRO A 480 16.16 -5.57 -19.40
N THR A 481 16.48 -6.79 -19.77
CA THR A 481 17.54 -7.09 -20.74
C THR A 481 17.05 -7.03 -22.18
N SER A 482 17.98 -7.07 -23.13
CA SER A 482 17.65 -7.08 -24.56
C SER A 482 17.38 -8.48 -25.14
N GLY A 483 17.55 -9.53 -24.32
CA GLY A 483 17.35 -10.92 -24.74
C GLY A 483 16.38 -11.68 -23.84
N PRO A 484 15.81 -12.80 -24.30
CA PRO A 484 14.94 -13.62 -23.49
C PRO A 484 15.72 -14.32 -22.37
N ILE A 485 15.08 -14.50 -21.21
CA ILE A 485 15.67 -15.12 -20.02
C ILE A 485 14.75 -16.22 -19.49
N GLY A 486 15.32 -17.38 -19.11
CA GLY A 486 14.60 -18.47 -18.47
C GLY A 486 14.43 -18.23 -16.97
N VAL A 487 13.19 -18.21 -16.49
CA VAL A 487 12.84 -18.09 -15.07
C VAL A 487 12.18 -19.39 -14.60
N GLU A 488 12.57 -19.87 -13.45
CA GLU A 488 11.96 -21.06 -12.83
C GLU A 488 10.64 -20.70 -12.13
N VAL A 489 9.60 -21.47 -12.47
CA VAL A 489 8.26 -21.38 -11.88
C VAL A 489 7.89 -22.75 -11.33
N THR A 490 7.62 -22.83 -10.02
CA THR A 490 7.21 -24.08 -9.36
C THR A 490 5.71 -24.17 -9.27
N LEU A 491 5.15 -25.27 -9.80
CA LEU A 491 3.72 -25.55 -9.86
C LEU A 491 3.34 -26.61 -8.83
N THR A 492 2.22 -26.43 -8.15
CA THR A 492 1.67 -27.39 -7.17
C THR A 492 0.90 -28.55 -7.79
N GLY A 493 0.56 -28.46 -9.08
CA GLY A 493 -0.18 -29.47 -9.84
C GLY A 493 -0.04 -29.26 -11.33
N ALA A 494 -0.62 -30.15 -12.12
CA ALA A 494 -0.66 -30.01 -13.58
C ALA A 494 -1.40 -28.74 -13.98
N SER A 495 -0.75 -27.88 -14.76
CA SER A 495 -1.24 -26.57 -15.12
C SER A 495 -0.83 -26.17 -16.52
N ASP A 496 -1.62 -25.29 -17.13
CA ASP A 496 -1.26 -24.53 -18.31
C ASP A 496 -0.72 -23.17 -17.89
N LEU A 497 0.33 -22.71 -18.57
CA LEU A 497 0.94 -21.41 -18.33
C LEU A 497 0.61 -20.49 -19.51
N TYR A 498 -0.11 -19.42 -19.22
CA TYR A 498 -0.59 -18.45 -20.20
C TYR A 498 0.00 -17.07 -19.95
N ASP A 499 0.45 -16.40 -21.02
CA ASP A 499 0.93 -15.02 -20.97
C ASP A 499 -0.14 -14.06 -21.53
N GLU A 500 -0.67 -13.19 -20.67
CA GLU A 500 -1.69 -12.21 -21.05
C GLU A 500 -1.14 -11.08 -21.93
N VAL A 501 0.17 -10.78 -21.89
CA VAL A 501 0.79 -9.72 -22.71
C VAL A 501 0.89 -10.16 -24.16
N THR A 502 1.28 -11.42 -24.40
CA THR A 502 1.41 -11.96 -25.76
C THR A 502 0.18 -12.70 -26.24
N ASP A 503 -0.81 -12.94 -25.35
CA ASP A 503 -2.02 -13.74 -25.61
C ASP A 503 -1.65 -15.17 -26.07
N GLN A 504 -0.68 -15.80 -25.38
CA GLN A 504 -0.15 -17.13 -25.76
C GLN A 504 -0.11 -18.10 -24.59
N VAL A 505 -0.38 -19.36 -24.89
CA VAL A 505 -0.05 -20.46 -23.99
C VAL A 505 1.44 -20.76 -24.15
N LEU A 506 2.19 -20.59 -23.07
CA LEU A 506 3.64 -20.82 -23.04
C LEU A 506 3.98 -22.28 -22.83
N LEU A 507 3.27 -22.96 -21.94
CA LEU A 507 3.43 -24.39 -21.62
C LEU A 507 2.06 -24.99 -21.32
N GLU A 508 1.83 -26.23 -21.76
CA GLU A 508 0.57 -26.95 -21.55
C GLU A 508 0.79 -28.20 -20.68
N ASN A 509 -0.12 -28.44 -19.75
CA ASN A 509 -0.20 -29.63 -18.91
C ASN A 509 1.14 -30.00 -18.22
N VAL A 510 1.80 -28.99 -17.67
CA VAL A 510 3.09 -29.15 -16.99
C VAL A 510 2.92 -29.13 -15.47
N SER A 511 3.88 -29.74 -14.74
CA SER A 511 3.87 -29.79 -13.27
C SER A 511 5.29 -29.71 -12.70
N GLY A 512 5.43 -29.46 -11.41
CA GLY A 512 6.72 -29.28 -10.77
C GLY A 512 7.41 -27.98 -11.21
N THR A 513 8.73 -27.94 -11.16
CA THR A 513 9.49 -26.75 -11.55
C THR A 513 9.68 -26.71 -13.07
N GLN A 514 9.26 -25.63 -13.68
CA GLN A 514 9.34 -25.37 -15.12
C GLN A 514 10.20 -24.14 -15.38
N THR A 515 10.96 -24.15 -16.47
CA THR A 515 11.64 -22.95 -16.96
C THR A 515 10.73 -22.23 -17.96
N VAL A 516 10.29 -21.03 -17.60
CA VAL A 516 9.48 -20.17 -18.46
C VAL A 516 10.38 -19.10 -19.08
N THR A 517 10.31 -18.95 -20.40
CA THR A 517 11.09 -17.93 -21.12
C THR A 517 10.37 -16.58 -21.04
N ILE A 518 11.01 -15.61 -20.38
CA ILE A 518 10.53 -14.23 -20.28
C ILE A 518 11.23 -13.40 -21.38
N PRO A 519 10.50 -12.88 -22.39
CA PRO A 519 11.07 -12.01 -23.41
C PRO A 519 11.51 -10.67 -22.78
N PRO A 520 12.26 -9.81 -23.54
CA PRO A 520 12.47 -8.41 -23.10
C PRO A 520 11.15 -7.70 -22.83
N GLY A 521 11.08 -6.95 -21.72
CA GLY A 521 9.85 -6.32 -21.23
C GLY A 521 9.09 -7.24 -20.27
N SER A 522 7.78 -7.12 -20.23
CA SER A 522 6.92 -7.78 -19.25
C SER A 522 6.22 -9.01 -19.78
N THR A 523 6.06 -10.00 -18.92
CA THR A 523 5.18 -11.16 -19.08
C THR A 523 4.22 -11.22 -17.89
N ILE A 524 2.93 -11.33 -18.15
CA ILE A 524 1.91 -11.60 -17.13
C ILE A 524 1.54 -13.07 -17.22
N LEU A 525 2.11 -13.86 -16.31
CA LEU A 525 1.94 -15.31 -16.26
C LEU A 525 0.71 -15.65 -15.43
N VAL A 526 -0.28 -16.26 -16.08
CA VAL A 526 -1.48 -16.83 -15.43
C VAL A 526 -1.29 -18.35 -15.37
N ILE A 527 -1.43 -18.91 -14.16
CA ILE A 527 -1.34 -20.34 -13.92
C ILE A 527 -2.74 -20.93 -13.86
N VAL A 528 -3.11 -21.71 -14.88
CA VAL A 528 -4.44 -22.30 -15.01
C VAL A 528 -4.34 -23.81 -14.75
N PRO A 529 -5.07 -24.41 -13.79
CA PRO A 529 -5.07 -25.85 -13.61
C PRO A 529 -5.46 -26.57 -14.90
N ALA A 530 -4.69 -27.60 -15.33
CA ALA A 530 -4.87 -28.30 -16.61
C ALA A 530 -6.28 -28.94 -16.80
N ASN A 531 -6.99 -29.21 -15.71
CA ASN A 531 -8.38 -29.67 -15.71
C ASN A 531 -9.37 -28.60 -15.27
N GLY A 532 -8.90 -27.35 -15.13
CA GLY A 532 -9.69 -26.21 -14.74
C GLY A 532 -10.43 -25.60 -15.94
N THR A 533 -11.66 -25.22 -15.76
CA THR A 533 -12.32 -24.26 -16.66
C THR A 533 -11.81 -22.87 -16.31
N VAL A 534 -11.20 -22.20 -17.24
CA VAL A 534 -10.92 -20.76 -17.17
C VAL A 534 -12.21 -19.97 -17.18
#